data_5701a6f2edf1a2079b4d4d8526c391d3
#
_entry.id   5701a6f2edf1a2079b4d4d8526c391d3
#
_cell.length_a   1.000
_cell.length_b   1.000
_cell.length_c   1.000
_cell.angle_alpha   90.00
_cell.angle_beta   90.00
_cell.angle_gamma   90.00
#
_symmetry.space_group_name_H-M   'P 1'
#
loop_
_entity.id
_entity.type
_entity.pdbx_description
1 polymer ?
#
loop_
_entity_poly.entity_id
_entity_poly.type
_entity_poly.pdbx_seq_one_letter_code
_entity_poly.pdbx_strand_id
1 'polypeptide(L)'
;MSERGEAPAAAAAPAPAGEMPAKKQKLSSDENSNPGDMSGDENDDAVSIESGTNTERPDTPTNTPNAPGRKSWGKGKWKSKKCKYSFKCVNSLKEDHGQPLFGVQFNWHSKEGDPLVFATVGSNRVTLYECHSQGEIRLLQSYVDADADENFYTCAWTYDSNTSHPLLAVAGSRGIIRIINPITMQCIKHYVGHGNAINELKFHPRDPNLLLSVSKDHALRLWNIQTDTLVAIFGGVEGHRDEVLSAVSGRPWGSDLDLQRDYDLLGEKIMSCGMDHSLKLWRINSKRMINAIKESYEYNPNKTNRPFVSQKIHFPDFSTRDIHRNYVDCVRWLGDLILSKSCENAIVCWKPGKMEDDIDKIKPSESNVTILGRFDYSQCDIWYMRFSMDFWQKMLALGNQVGKLYVWDLEIEDPHKAKCTTLTHPKCVAAIRQTSFSRDSSILIAVCDDASIWRWDRLR
;
A
#
# COMPACT_ATOMS: atom_id res chain seq x y z
N MET A 1 4.96 60.93 50.03
CA MET A 1 6.30 60.51 49.71
C MET A 1 6.22 59.62 48.47
N SER A 2 6.65 60.20 47.38
CA SER A 2 6.67 59.67 46.06
C SER A 2 7.90 58.80 45.86
N GLU A 3 7.75 57.65 45.26
CA GLU A 3 8.85 56.99 44.51
C GLU A 3 8.34 56.52 43.17
N ARG A 4 8.99 57.02 42.16
CA ARG A 4 8.82 56.70 40.74
C ARG A 4 9.67 55.46 40.46
N GLY A 5 9.04 54.41 39.93
CA GLY A 5 9.74 53.27 39.36
C GLY A 5 9.78 53.41 37.83
N GLU A 6 10.98 53.41 37.30
CA GLU A 6 11.33 53.51 35.88
C GLU A 6 10.92 52.25 35.10
N ALA A 7 10.43 52.45 33.87
CA ALA A 7 10.20 51.41 32.91
C ALA A 7 11.52 51.01 32.19
N PRO A 8 11.78 49.70 31.93
CA PRO A 8 12.93 49.33 31.10
C PRO A 8 12.63 49.48 29.61
N ALA A 9 13.65 49.95 28.92
CA ALA A 9 13.72 50.31 27.51
C ALA A 9 13.43 49.14 26.56
N ALA A 10 12.74 49.45 25.47
CA ALA A 10 12.50 48.55 24.34
C ALA A 10 13.84 48.25 23.62
N ALA A 11 14.15 46.99 23.42
CA ALA A 11 15.26 46.54 22.58
C ALA A 11 14.87 46.59 21.10
N ALA A 12 15.71 47.26 20.30
CA ALA A 12 15.56 47.42 18.86
C ALA A 12 15.69 46.12 18.08
N ALA A 13 14.86 45.97 17.07
CA ALA A 13 14.94 44.86 16.08
C ALA A 13 16.20 45.01 15.20
N PRO A 14 16.86 43.91 14.79
CA PRO A 14 17.92 43.95 13.81
C PRO A 14 17.39 44.10 12.38
N ALA A 15 18.11 44.88 11.57
CA ALA A 15 17.85 45.18 10.17
C ALA A 15 18.01 43.94 9.25
N PRO A 16 17.36 43.89 8.07
CA PRO A 16 17.42 42.75 7.16
C PRO A 16 18.79 42.66 6.46
N ALA A 17 19.34 41.47 6.41
CA ALA A 17 20.57 41.13 5.70
C ALA A 17 20.30 41.09 4.19
N GLY A 18 21.23 41.65 3.44
CA GLY A 18 21.14 41.92 2.00
C GLY A 18 21.14 40.66 1.13
N GLU A 19 20.46 40.84 0.01
CA GLU A 19 20.44 39.94 -1.13
C GLU A 19 21.84 39.68 -1.71
N MET A 20 22.16 38.41 -1.94
CA MET A 20 23.28 38.06 -2.82
C MET A 20 22.79 37.62 -4.20
N PRO A 21 23.45 37.98 -5.29
CA PRO A 21 22.92 37.83 -6.63
C PRO A 21 23.09 36.42 -7.18
N ALA A 22 22.04 35.93 -7.84
CA ALA A 22 21.96 34.68 -8.55
C ALA A 22 22.96 34.64 -9.73
N LYS A 23 23.89 33.67 -9.73
CA LYS A 23 24.70 33.32 -10.88
C LYS A 23 23.88 32.52 -11.90
N LYS A 24 23.56 33.16 -13.03
CA LYS A 24 23.07 32.48 -14.24
C LYS A 24 24.22 31.68 -14.85
N GLN A 25 24.09 30.36 -14.92
CA GLN A 25 24.88 29.54 -15.82
C GLN A 25 24.21 29.49 -17.18
N LYS A 26 24.93 29.97 -18.19
CA LYS A 26 24.61 29.86 -19.62
C LYS A 26 24.82 28.42 -20.08
N LEU A 27 23.80 27.83 -20.71
CA LEU A 27 24.00 26.72 -21.65
C LEU A 27 24.61 27.30 -22.93
N SER A 28 25.76 26.77 -23.33
CA SER A 28 26.31 26.94 -24.66
C SER A 28 25.90 25.74 -25.52
N SER A 29 25.18 26.05 -26.56
CA SER A 29 24.96 25.22 -27.74
C SER A 29 26.19 25.33 -28.61
N ASP A 30 26.77 24.20 -29.02
CA ASP A 30 27.65 24.14 -30.20
C ASP A 30 27.14 23.09 -31.15
N GLU A 31 26.66 23.61 -32.30
CA GLU A 31 26.49 22.91 -33.54
C GLU A 31 27.84 22.81 -34.25
N ASN A 32 28.10 21.72 -34.94
CA ASN A 32 28.70 21.55 -36.26
C ASN A 32 29.43 20.19 -36.33
N SER A 33 29.37 19.39 -37.31
CA SER A 33 29.13 19.38 -38.74
C SER A 33 29.37 17.95 -39.23
N ASN A 34 28.53 17.50 -40.15
CA ASN A 34 28.76 16.43 -41.13
C ASN A 34 29.82 16.87 -42.16
N PRO A 35 30.38 16.05 -43.07
CA PRO A 35 29.78 14.95 -43.82
C PRO A 35 30.73 13.82 -44.30
N GLY A 36 30.17 12.82 -45.03
CA GLY A 36 30.86 11.92 -45.95
C GLY A 36 30.33 10.49 -45.77
N ASP A 37 29.49 10.01 -46.52
CA ASP A 37 29.25 9.69 -47.93
C ASP A 37 29.66 8.25 -48.27
N MET A 38 28.79 7.57 -48.97
CA MET A 38 28.84 6.49 -49.92
C MET A 38 28.13 5.16 -49.58
N SER A 39 26.95 5.01 -50.18
CA SER A 39 26.53 4.02 -51.22
C SER A 39 26.45 2.57 -50.74
N GLY A 40 25.48 1.85 -51.05
CA GLY A 40 24.56 1.64 -52.13
C GLY A 40 23.69 0.42 -51.89
N ASP A 41 22.59 0.51 -52.55
CA ASP A 41 21.79 -0.46 -53.29
C ASP A 41 21.07 -1.58 -52.54
N GLU A 42 19.79 -1.40 -52.60
CA GLU A 42 18.75 -1.96 -53.52
C GLU A 42 18.20 -3.32 -53.10
N ASN A 43 16.98 -3.38 -52.95
CA ASN A 43 15.77 -3.92 -53.58
C ASN A 43 14.89 -4.72 -52.66
N ASP A 44 13.67 -4.21 -52.51
CA ASP A 44 12.38 -4.71 -52.97
C ASP A 44 12.07 -6.21 -52.70
N ASP A 45 11.01 -6.49 -51.97
CA ASP A 45 9.72 -6.83 -52.55
C ASP A 45 8.66 -7.13 -51.47
N ALA A 46 7.59 -6.39 -51.61
CA ALA A 46 6.30 -6.69 -51.00
C ALA A 46 5.58 -7.71 -51.88
N VAL A 47 5.08 -8.80 -51.28
CA VAL A 47 4.02 -9.59 -51.92
C VAL A 47 2.98 -10.00 -50.88
N SER A 48 1.84 -9.35 -50.99
CA SER A 48 0.54 -9.81 -50.52
C SER A 48 0.01 -10.89 -51.48
N ILE A 49 -0.46 -12.02 -50.97
CA ILE A 49 -1.36 -12.90 -51.72
C ILE A 49 -2.50 -13.36 -50.79
N GLU A 50 -3.69 -12.91 -51.18
CA GLU A 50 -4.99 -13.50 -50.83
C GLU A 50 -5.30 -14.72 -51.69
N SER A 51 -6.38 -15.43 -51.27
CA SER A 51 -7.21 -16.42 -51.96
C SER A 51 -6.73 -17.87 -51.90
N GLY A 52 -7.42 -18.78 -51.24
CA GLY A 52 -8.77 -19.25 -51.55
C GLY A 52 -8.72 -20.36 -52.61
N THR A 53 -9.01 -21.59 -52.21
CA THR A 53 -9.93 -22.47 -52.95
C THR A 53 -10.12 -23.82 -52.26
N ASN A 54 -11.38 -24.23 -52.24
CA ASN A 54 -11.90 -25.56 -51.94
C ASN A 54 -11.28 -26.64 -52.80
N THR A 55 -11.12 -27.85 -52.26
CA THR A 55 -11.30 -29.08 -53.02
C THR A 55 -11.96 -30.16 -52.18
N GLU A 56 -12.87 -30.78 -52.86
CA GLU A 56 -13.86 -31.76 -52.39
C GLU A 56 -13.29 -33.16 -52.12
N ARG A 57 -14.15 -33.95 -51.48
CA ARG A 57 -14.11 -35.35 -51.11
C ARG A 57 -13.72 -36.34 -52.23
N PRO A 58 -13.47 -37.61 -51.86
CA PRO A 58 -14.55 -38.57 -52.12
C PRO A 58 -14.84 -39.54 -50.94
N ASP A 59 -16.12 -39.88 -50.91
CA ASP A 59 -16.75 -40.91 -50.05
C ASP A 59 -16.33 -42.31 -50.50
N THR A 60 -16.27 -43.24 -49.54
CA THR A 60 -16.74 -44.63 -49.74
C THR A 60 -17.18 -45.24 -48.38
N PRO A 61 -18.22 -46.08 -48.35
CA PRO A 61 -18.88 -46.52 -47.16
C PRO A 61 -18.46 -47.91 -46.67
N THR A 62 -18.43 -48.10 -45.35
CA THR A 62 -18.51 -49.47 -44.78
C THR A 62 -19.49 -49.50 -43.62
N ASN A 63 -20.52 -50.26 -43.83
CA ASN A 63 -21.48 -50.70 -42.84
C ASN A 63 -20.82 -51.67 -41.83
N THR A 64 -21.10 -51.45 -40.52
CA THR A 64 -21.23 -52.53 -39.56
C THR A 64 -22.03 -52.06 -38.31
N PRO A 65 -22.63 -52.97 -37.50
CA PRO A 65 -23.97 -52.78 -36.99
C PRO A 65 -24.05 -52.30 -35.52
N ASN A 66 -25.21 -51.78 -35.20
CA ASN A 66 -25.82 -51.52 -33.89
C ASN A 66 -25.11 -51.96 -32.60
N ALA A 67 -24.70 -51.01 -31.78
CA ALA A 67 -24.50 -51.16 -30.37
C ALA A 67 -25.46 -50.25 -29.60
N PRO A 68 -25.98 -50.67 -28.42
CA PRO A 68 -27.15 -50.07 -27.78
C PRO A 68 -26.85 -48.69 -27.15
N GLY A 69 -27.89 -47.88 -27.12
CA GLY A 69 -27.93 -46.48 -26.74
C GLY A 69 -27.13 -46.10 -25.49
N ARG A 70 -26.09 -45.26 -25.69
CA ARG A 70 -25.54 -44.42 -24.65
C ARG A 70 -26.53 -43.32 -24.30
N LYS A 71 -27.14 -43.43 -23.12
CA LYS A 71 -27.92 -42.37 -22.51
C LYS A 71 -27.04 -41.11 -22.48
N SER A 72 -27.44 -40.10 -23.21
CA SER A 72 -26.92 -38.75 -23.14
C SER A 72 -27.03 -38.28 -21.69
N TRP A 73 -25.90 -38.27 -20.99
CA TRP A 73 -25.81 -37.58 -19.72
C TRP A 73 -25.94 -36.10 -20.05
N GLY A 74 -27.06 -35.52 -19.63
CA GLY A 74 -27.34 -34.11 -19.79
C GLY A 74 -26.10 -33.32 -19.30
N LYS A 75 -25.55 -32.48 -20.17
CA LYS A 75 -24.61 -31.43 -19.79
C LYS A 75 -25.33 -30.54 -18.77
N GLY A 76 -25.22 -30.92 -17.51
CA GLY A 76 -25.60 -30.02 -16.42
C GLY A 76 -24.78 -28.75 -16.65
N LYS A 77 -25.44 -27.65 -16.96
CA LYS A 77 -24.85 -26.31 -16.95
C LYS A 77 -24.37 -26.10 -15.54
N TRP A 78 -23.08 -26.32 -15.33
CA TRP A 78 -22.41 -25.90 -14.10
C TRP A 78 -22.58 -24.38 -14.05
N LYS A 79 -23.58 -23.92 -13.29
CA LYS A 79 -23.72 -22.50 -12.98
C LYS A 79 -22.46 -22.14 -12.21
N SER A 80 -21.55 -21.39 -12.80
CA SER A 80 -20.42 -20.84 -12.07
C SER A 80 -21.00 -20.09 -10.88
N LYS A 81 -20.69 -20.53 -9.68
CA LYS A 81 -21.19 -19.86 -8.47
C LYS A 81 -20.67 -18.42 -8.54
N LYS A 82 -21.56 -17.43 -8.49
CA LYS A 82 -21.19 -16.01 -8.44
C LYS A 82 -20.37 -15.74 -7.18
N CYS A 83 -19.57 -14.65 -7.17
CA CYS A 83 -18.96 -14.15 -5.94
C CYS A 83 -20.04 -13.98 -4.87
N LYS A 84 -19.77 -14.45 -3.66
CA LYS A 84 -20.76 -14.37 -2.56
C LYS A 84 -20.88 -12.97 -1.97
N TYR A 85 -19.90 -12.10 -2.24
CA TYR A 85 -19.90 -10.74 -1.77
C TYR A 85 -20.45 -9.80 -2.84
N SER A 86 -21.41 -8.99 -2.43
CA SER A 86 -22.04 -7.98 -3.27
C SER A 86 -22.15 -6.67 -2.50
N PHE A 87 -21.89 -5.56 -3.17
CA PHE A 87 -21.92 -4.22 -2.59
C PHE A 87 -22.76 -3.29 -3.45
N LYS A 88 -23.39 -2.31 -2.83
CA LYS A 88 -24.15 -1.25 -3.49
C LYS A 88 -23.60 0.11 -3.10
N CYS A 89 -23.36 0.98 -4.07
CA CYS A 89 -23.05 2.37 -3.81
C CYS A 89 -24.26 3.04 -3.14
N VAL A 90 -24.03 3.62 -1.97
CA VAL A 90 -25.09 4.27 -1.18
C VAL A 90 -24.89 5.77 -1.05
N ASN A 91 -23.63 6.23 -1.11
CA ASN A 91 -23.30 7.66 -1.00
C ASN A 91 -21.97 7.98 -1.65
N SER A 92 -21.79 9.27 -1.96
CA SER A 92 -20.52 9.85 -2.33
C SER A 92 -20.46 11.32 -1.91
N LEU A 93 -19.28 11.79 -1.58
CA LEU A 93 -19.01 13.20 -1.32
C LEU A 93 -17.69 13.58 -2.00
N LYS A 94 -17.43 14.89 -2.09
CA LYS A 94 -16.20 15.44 -2.65
C LYS A 94 -15.62 16.46 -1.69
N GLU A 95 -14.31 16.32 -1.39
CA GLU A 95 -13.62 17.32 -0.57
C GLU A 95 -13.38 18.61 -1.37
N ASP A 96 -13.43 19.73 -0.68
CA ASP A 96 -13.42 21.08 -1.26
C ASP A 96 -12.07 21.50 -1.87
N HIS A 97 -10.96 20.88 -1.44
CA HIS A 97 -9.63 21.18 -2.00
C HIS A 97 -9.44 20.65 -3.43
N GLY A 98 -10.26 19.71 -3.90
CA GLY A 98 -10.24 19.20 -5.27
C GLY A 98 -8.95 18.46 -5.69
N GLN A 99 -8.02 18.23 -4.77
CA GLN A 99 -6.76 17.53 -5.00
C GLN A 99 -6.93 16.02 -4.77
N PRO A 100 -6.06 15.17 -5.37
CA PRO A 100 -6.13 13.73 -5.17
C PRO A 100 -6.15 13.31 -3.70
N LEU A 101 -7.00 12.35 -3.38
CA LEU A 101 -6.98 11.62 -2.12
C LEU A 101 -6.15 10.36 -2.30
N PHE A 102 -4.96 10.31 -1.70
CA PHE A 102 -4.02 9.21 -1.86
C PHE A 102 -4.24 8.08 -0.85
N GLY A 103 -4.81 8.41 0.31
CA GLY A 103 -4.97 7.44 1.38
C GLY A 103 -6.35 7.46 2.03
N VAL A 104 -6.84 6.26 2.41
CA VAL A 104 -8.02 6.08 3.24
C VAL A 104 -7.83 4.89 4.15
N GLN A 105 -8.22 5.02 5.42
CA GLN A 105 -8.18 3.90 6.36
C GLN A 105 -9.27 4.02 7.43
N PHE A 106 -10.02 2.94 7.63
CA PHE A 106 -10.90 2.80 8.80
C PHE A 106 -10.08 2.59 10.08
N ASN A 107 -10.59 3.13 11.17
CA ASN A 107 -10.10 2.79 12.50
C ASN A 107 -10.59 1.40 12.91
N TRP A 108 -9.71 0.42 12.87
CA TRP A 108 -10.04 -0.96 13.27
C TRP A 108 -9.83 -1.22 14.77
N HIS A 109 -9.34 -0.22 15.53
CA HIS A 109 -9.11 -0.34 16.98
C HIS A 109 -10.34 0.04 17.82
N SER A 110 -11.41 0.54 17.17
CA SER A 110 -12.69 0.80 17.83
C SER A 110 -13.34 -0.49 18.34
N LYS A 111 -14.09 -0.39 19.45
CA LYS A 111 -14.81 -1.52 20.03
C LYS A 111 -16.06 -1.85 19.20
N GLU A 112 -16.60 -3.04 19.42
CA GLU A 112 -17.89 -3.40 18.83
C GLU A 112 -19.00 -2.46 19.35
N GLY A 113 -19.78 -1.92 18.42
CA GLY A 113 -20.81 -0.91 18.73
C GLY A 113 -20.34 0.55 18.68
N ASP A 114 -19.03 0.80 18.62
CA ASP A 114 -18.52 2.15 18.42
C ASP A 114 -18.83 2.64 16.98
N PRO A 115 -18.89 3.96 16.78
CA PRO A 115 -19.02 4.53 15.44
C PRO A 115 -17.92 4.09 14.49
N LEU A 116 -18.29 3.80 13.24
CA LEU A 116 -17.35 3.44 12.17
C LEU A 116 -16.70 4.70 11.61
N VAL A 117 -15.49 5.00 12.10
CA VAL A 117 -14.72 6.19 11.73
C VAL A 117 -13.61 5.81 10.75
N PHE A 118 -13.41 6.63 9.73
CA PHE A 118 -12.28 6.52 8.81
C PHE A 118 -11.60 7.86 8.59
N ALA A 119 -10.33 7.81 8.20
CA ALA A 119 -9.52 8.97 7.83
C ALA A 119 -9.25 8.95 6.32
N THR A 120 -9.26 10.13 5.70
CA THR A 120 -8.74 10.37 4.35
C THR A 120 -7.53 11.29 4.43
N VAL A 121 -6.62 11.15 3.47
CA VAL A 121 -5.45 12.03 3.34
C VAL A 121 -5.24 12.42 1.87
N GLY A 122 -4.99 13.70 1.67
CA GLY A 122 -4.70 14.29 0.37
C GLY A 122 -4.41 15.77 0.53
N SER A 123 -3.64 16.38 -0.39
CA SER A 123 -3.12 17.71 -0.18
C SER A 123 -2.44 17.80 1.21
N ASN A 124 -2.40 18.95 1.85
CA ASN A 124 -1.90 19.12 3.22
C ASN A 124 -2.97 18.84 4.30
N ARG A 125 -3.98 18.01 3.97
CA ARG A 125 -5.17 17.80 4.83
C ARG A 125 -5.34 16.33 5.22
N VAL A 126 -5.79 16.14 6.45
CA VAL A 126 -6.29 14.88 7.00
C VAL A 126 -7.71 15.10 7.47
N THR A 127 -8.66 14.33 6.95
CA THR A 127 -10.08 14.52 7.30
C THR A 127 -10.65 13.26 7.92
N LEU A 128 -11.43 13.40 8.97
CA LEU A 128 -12.11 12.31 9.68
C LEU A 128 -13.59 12.30 9.36
N TYR A 129 -14.09 11.13 9.05
CA TYR A 129 -15.49 10.88 8.73
C TYR A 129 -16.05 9.74 9.57
N GLU A 130 -17.33 9.82 9.83
CA GLU A 130 -18.13 8.78 10.46
C GLU A 130 -19.15 8.22 9.46
N CYS A 131 -19.29 6.90 9.43
CA CYS A 131 -20.32 6.22 8.65
C CYS A 131 -21.55 6.00 9.53
N HIS A 132 -22.64 6.68 9.19
CA HIS A 132 -23.94 6.46 9.85
C HIS A 132 -24.77 5.39 9.17
N SER A 133 -25.83 4.94 9.86
CA SER A 133 -26.90 4.14 9.27
C SER A 133 -27.51 4.86 8.06
N GLN A 134 -28.14 4.12 7.15
CA GLN A 134 -28.76 4.65 5.94
C GLN A 134 -27.81 5.25 4.87
N GLY A 135 -26.51 4.95 4.98
CA GLY A 135 -25.54 5.33 3.96
C GLY A 135 -24.93 6.73 4.14
N GLU A 136 -25.24 7.46 5.19
CA GLU A 136 -24.68 8.78 5.43
C GLU A 136 -23.19 8.72 5.75
N ILE A 137 -22.42 9.69 5.23
CA ILE A 137 -21.02 9.97 5.58
C ILE A 137 -21.01 11.36 6.25
N ARG A 138 -20.68 11.41 7.53
CA ARG A 138 -20.60 12.66 8.28
C ARG A 138 -19.15 13.09 8.46
N LEU A 139 -18.86 14.33 8.07
CA LEU A 139 -17.58 14.98 8.40
C LEU A 139 -17.51 15.21 9.90
N LEU A 140 -16.46 14.73 10.54
CA LEU A 140 -16.19 14.99 11.97
C LEU A 140 -15.29 16.20 12.13
N GLN A 141 -14.05 16.11 11.67
CA GLN A 141 -13.02 17.11 11.85
C GLN A 141 -11.97 17.01 10.74
N SER A 142 -11.16 18.08 10.58
CA SER A 142 -10.01 18.08 9.69
C SER A 142 -8.79 18.69 10.37
N TYR A 143 -7.62 18.10 10.10
CA TYR A 143 -6.31 18.66 10.36
C TYR A 143 -5.76 19.23 9.06
N VAL A 144 -5.29 20.46 9.09
CA VAL A 144 -4.59 21.10 7.96
C VAL A 144 -3.17 21.40 8.43
N ASP A 145 -2.19 20.92 7.68
CA ASP A 145 -0.79 21.19 8.00
C ASP A 145 -0.43 22.64 7.73
N ALA A 146 0.44 23.19 8.57
CA ALA A 146 0.91 24.57 8.42
C ALA A 146 1.78 24.76 7.16
N ASP A 147 2.44 23.69 6.68
CA ASP A 147 3.14 23.69 5.40
C ASP A 147 2.14 23.44 4.27
N ALA A 148 1.84 24.49 3.51
CA ALA A 148 0.91 24.42 2.37
C ALA A 148 1.42 23.53 1.22
N ASP A 149 2.73 23.29 1.15
CA ASP A 149 3.36 22.44 0.13
C ASP A 149 3.44 20.94 0.58
N GLU A 150 3.00 20.59 1.79
CA GLU A 150 2.86 19.20 2.18
C GLU A 150 1.78 18.53 1.32
N ASN A 151 2.01 17.30 0.95
CA ASN A 151 1.00 16.46 0.33
C ASN A 151 1.01 15.10 1.00
N PHE A 152 -0.02 14.81 1.77
CA PHE A 152 -0.13 13.55 2.49
C PHE A 152 -0.49 12.39 1.57
N TYR A 153 0.30 11.32 1.63
CA TYR A 153 0.13 10.11 0.81
C TYR A 153 -0.46 8.94 1.58
N THR A 154 -0.26 8.90 2.89
CA THR A 154 -0.59 7.73 3.69
C THR A 154 -1.04 8.09 5.10
N CYS A 155 -1.90 7.25 5.66
CA CYS A 155 -2.28 7.30 7.06
C CYS A 155 -2.32 5.89 7.67
N ALA A 156 -2.14 5.81 8.97
CA ALA A 156 -2.23 4.55 9.72
C ALA A 156 -2.77 4.81 11.13
N TRP A 157 -3.77 4.01 11.53
CA TRP A 157 -4.36 4.07 12.86
C TRP A 157 -3.59 3.23 13.86
N THR A 158 -3.53 3.71 15.09
CA THR A 158 -3.08 3.00 16.28
C THR A 158 -3.81 3.54 17.50
N TYR A 159 -3.35 3.17 18.67
CA TYR A 159 -3.86 3.68 19.94
C TYR A 159 -2.69 3.88 20.93
N ASP A 160 -2.87 4.81 21.84
CA ASP A 160 -1.97 5.00 22.98
C ASP A 160 -2.10 3.81 23.94
N SER A 161 -1.01 3.10 24.19
CA SER A 161 -0.98 1.92 25.05
C SER A 161 -1.37 2.18 26.51
N ASN A 162 -1.24 3.43 26.99
CA ASN A 162 -1.55 3.81 28.37
C ASN A 162 -3.01 4.24 28.53
N THR A 163 -3.55 4.98 27.56
CA THR A 163 -4.88 5.58 27.64
C THR A 163 -5.92 4.87 26.78
N SER A 164 -5.49 3.99 25.87
CA SER A 164 -6.32 3.34 24.84
C SER A 164 -7.02 4.33 23.89
N HIS A 165 -6.64 5.60 23.89
CA HIS A 165 -7.17 6.58 22.96
C HIS A 165 -6.61 6.33 21.55
N PRO A 166 -7.42 6.49 20.51
CA PRO A 166 -6.94 6.34 19.14
C PRO A 166 -5.90 7.40 18.79
N LEU A 167 -4.94 7.02 17.96
CA LEU A 167 -3.92 7.88 17.38
C LEU A 167 -3.86 7.63 15.88
N LEU A 168 -3.52 8.66 15.12
CA LEU A 168 -3.40 8.60 13.68
C LEU A 168 -2.02 9.10 13.23
N ALA A 169 -1.25 8.22 12.59
CA ALA A 169 -0.01 8.61 11.94
C ALA A 169 -0.28 8.99 10.49
N VAL A 170 0.31 10.10 10.02
CA VAL A 170 0.21 10.56 8.64
C VAL A 170 1.57 11.00 8.12
N ALA A 171 1.81 10.85 6.82
CA ALA A 171 3.05 11.27 6.18
C ALA A 171 2.85 11.44 4.66
N GLY A 172 3.77 12.15 4.03
CA GLY A 172 3.69 12.43 2.60
C GLY A 172 4.98 13.02 2.02
N SER A 173 4.82 14.04 1.19
CA SER A 173 5.86 14.62 0.33
C SER A 173 7.08 15.16 1.08
N ARG A 174 6.89 15.69 2.27
CA ARG A 174 8.00 16.26 3.08
C ARG A 174 8.84 15.24 3.82
N GLY A 175 8.45 13.95 3.82
CA GLY A 175 9.20 12.90 4.51
C GLY A 175 9.13 13.01 6.04
N ILE A 176 8.14 13.70 6.57
CA ILE A 176 7.90 13.90 8.00
C ILE A 176 6.69 13.06 8.41
N ILE A 177 6.85 12.26 9.46
CA ILE A 177 5.73 11.55 10.07
C ILE A 177 5.13 12.45 11.14
N ARG A 178 3.81 12.61 11.12
CA ARG A 178 3.05 13.33 12.15
C ARG A 178 2.13 12.35 12.86
N ILE A 179 2.13 12.39 14.20
CA ILE A 179 1.17 11.66 15.04
C ILE A 179 0.10 12.67 15.48
N ILE A 180 -1.11 12.42 15.07
CA ILE A 180 -2.26 13.29 15.30
C ILE A 180 -3.16 12.63 16.35
N ASN A 181 -3.61 13.42 17.31
CA ASN A 181 -4.72 13.04 18.18
C ASN A 181 -6.03 13.29 17.43
N PRO A 182 -6.80 12.24 17.06
CA PRO A 182 -8.00 12.41 16.23
C PRO A 182 -9.19 13.04 17.00
N ILE A 183 -9.10 13.18 18.32
CA ILE A 183 -10.14 13.82 19.12
C ILE A 183 -9.98 15.35 19.11
N THR A 184 -8.72 15.83 19.19
CA THR A 184 -8.41 17.27 19.22
C THR A 184 -7.92 17.80 17.88
N MET A 185 -7.63 16.93 16.92
CA MET A 185 -6.99 17.22 15.63
C MET A 185 -5.70 18.02 15.76
N GLN A 186 -4.93 17.74 16.80
CA GLN A 186 -3.61 18.33 17.03
C GLN A 186 -2.51 17.33 16.69
N CYS A 187 -1.46 17.82 16.03
CA CYS A 187 -0.22 17.07 15.89
C CYS A 187 0.49 17.06 17.24
N ILE A 188 0.59 15.87 17.88
CA ILE A 188 1.19 15.70 19.22
C ILE A 188 2.66 15.32 19.13
N LYS A 189 3.09 14.69 18.05
CA LYS A 189 4.48 14.29 17.79
C LYS A 189 4.78 14.35 16.30
N HIS A 190 6.05 14.58 15.97
CA HIS A 190 6.54 14.47 14.59
C HIS A 190 7.92 13.80 14.57
N TYR A 191 8.19 13.02 13.52
CA TYR A 191 9.47 12.35 13.33
C TYR A 191 10.08 12.75 12.00
N VAL A 192 11.30 13.29 12.08
CA VAL A 192 12.14 13.66 10.95
C VAL A 192 13.28 12.67 10.84
N GLY A 193 13.57 12.22 9.63
CA GLY A 193 14.66 11.28 9.45
C GLY A 193 14.78 10.78 8.01
N HIS A 194 13.67 10.52 7.34
CA HIS A 194 13.70 10.20 5.91
C HIS A 194 14.24 11.38 5.08
N GLY A 195 15.02 11.05 4.06
CA GLY A 195 15.62 12.04 3.14
C GLY A 195 14.70 12.42 1.97
N ASN A 196 13.53 11.78 1.84
CA ASN A 196 12.57 12.01 0.77
C ASN A 196 11.16 11.61 1.25
N ALA A 197 10.15 11.79 0.38
CA ALA A 197 8.75 11.51 0.65
C ALA A 197 8.50 10.11 1.23
N ILE A 198 7.50 10.01 2.10
CA ILE A 198 7.07 8.74 2.70
C ILE A 198 5.84 8.25 1.94
N ASN A 199 5.96 7.05 1.35
CA ASN A 199 4.91 6.45 0.55
C ASN A 199 3.92 5.62 1.38
N GLU A 200 4.34 4.95 2.45
CA GLU A 200 3.45 4.14 3.28
C GLU A 200 3.84 4.16 4.75
N LEU A 201 2.83 4.10 5.61
CA LEU A 201 2.93 3.92 7.05
C LEU A 201 2.17 2.67 7.45
N LYS A 202 2.73 1.85 8.34
CA LYS A 202 2.07 0.68 8.92
C LYS A 202 2.45 0.53 10.38
N PHE A 203 1.47 0.38 11.25
CA PHE A 203 1.75 -0.06 12.61
C PHE A 203 1.95 -1.57 12.66
N HIS A 204 2.76 -2.00 13.59
CA HIS A 204 2.95 -3.41 13.87
C HIS A 204 1.63 -4.03 14.35
N PRO A 205 1.24 -5.24 13.88
CA PRO A 205 -0.10 -5.77 14.12
C PRO A 205 -0.41 -6.08 15.60
N ARG A 206 0.61 -6.21 16.44
CA ARG A 206 0.46 -6.52 17.87
C ARG A 206 1.04 -5.47 18.81
N ASP A 207 1.90 -4.60 18.30
CA ASP A 207 2.54 -3.57 19.10
C ASP A 207 2.14 -2.19 18.57
N PRO A 208 1.23 -1.49 19.25
CA PRO A 208 0.70 -0.20 18.80
C PRO A 208 1.75 0.91 18.77
N ASN A 209 2.89 0.70 19.41
CA ASN A 209 3.96 1.70 19.49
C ASN A 209 5.02 1.56 18.39
N LEU A 210 5.05 0.42 17.68
CA LEU A 210 6.00 0.21 16.60
C LEU A 210 5.41 0.61 15.25
N LEU A 211 5.99 1.64 14.65
CA LEU A 211 5.59 2.21 13.36
C LEU A 211 6.65 1.95 12.30
N LEU A 212 6.25 1.33 11.20
CA LEU A 212 7.06 1.17 9.99
C LEU A 212 6.73 2.27 9.00
N SER A 213 7.74 2.96 8.49
CA SER A 213 7.65 3.93 7.41
C SER A 213 8.46 3.49 6.20
N VAL A 214 7.96 3.82 5.01
CA VAL A 214 8.50 3.42 3.71
C VAL A 214 8.69 4.65 2.85
N SER A 215 9.88 4.84 2.28
CA SER A 215 10.21 6.12 1.66
C SER A 215 10.85 6.00 0.28
N LYS A 216 10.74 7.08 -0.47
CA LYS A 216 11.48 7.35 -1.71
C LYS A 216 12.99 7.49 -1.49
N ASP A 217 13.47 7.57 -0.25
CA ASP A 217 14.90 7.56 0.09
C ASP A 217 15.52 6.14 0.04
N HIS A 218 14.83 5.17 -0.54
CA HIS A 218 15.19 3.76 -0.72
C HIS A 218 15.25 2.96 0.58
N ALA A 219 14.77 3.51 1.69
CA ALA A 219 14.83 2.87 2.99
C ALA A 219 13.44 2.67 3.63
N LEU A 220 13.40 1.67 4.52
CA LEU A 220 12.33 1.54 5.50
C LEU A 220 12.89 1.90 6.88
N ARG A 221 12.06 2.43 7.75
CA ARG A 221 12.42 2.77 9.13
C ARG A 221 11.39 2.25 10.11
N LEU A 222 11.89 1.66 11.20
CA LEU A 222 11.07 1.20 12.32
C LEU A 222 11.24 2.16 13.48
N TRP A 223 10.15 2.73 13.94
CA TRP A 223 10.09 3.72 15.00
C TRP A 223 9.36 3.17 16.21
N ASN A 224 9.80 3.53 17.42
CA ASN A 224 9.01 3.36 18.63
C ASN A 224 8.43 4.72 19.00
N ILE A 225 7.10 4.87 18.84
CA ILE A 225 6.40 6.14 19.08
C ILE A 225 6.16 6.42 20.58
N GLN A 226 6.35 5.43 21.45
CA GLN A 226 6.24 5.64 22.90
C GLN A 226 7.46 6.40 23.43
N THR A 227 8.65 6.02 22.98
CA THR A 227 9.93 6.56 23.46
C THR A 227 10.63 7.49 22.45
N ASP A 228 9.96 7.77 21.33
CA ASP A 228 10.42 8.65 20.25
C ASP A 228 11.79 8.22 19.67
N THR A 229 12.01 6.89 19.56
CA THR A 229 13.25 6.32 19.08
C THR A 229 13.14 5.74 17.68
N LEU A 230 14.19 5.93 16.87
CA LEU A 230 14.39 5.22 15.60
C LEU A 230 15.07 3.88 15.91
N VAL A 231 14.31 2.78 15.90
CA VAL A 231 14.78 1.44 16.27
C VAL A 231 15.70 0.86 15.20
N ALA A 232 15.26 0.90 13.92
CA ALA A 232 16.04 0.31 12.84
C ALA A 232 15.81 1.02 11.49
N ILE A 233 16.82 0.89 10.62
CA ILE A 233 16.81 1.31 9.22
C ILE A 233 17.11 0.08 8.37
N PHE A 234 16.21 -0.24 7.44
CA PHE A 234 16.37 -1.32 6.48
C PHE A 234 16.67 -0.72 5.11
N GLY A 235 17.83 -1.03 4.55
CA GLY A 235 18.31 -0.46 3.30
C GLY A 235 19.82 -0.40 3.22
N GLY A 236 20.36 0.14 2.14
CA GLY A 236 21.81 0.21 1.89
C GLY A 236 22.25 -0.79 0.83
N VAL A 237 23.39 -1.47 1.02
CA VAL A 237 24.09 -2.21 -0.04
C VAL A 237 23.23 -3.22 -0.80
N GLU A 238 22.43 -4.04 -0.09
CA GLU A 238 21.51 -5.01 -0.68
C GLU A 238 20.04 -4.60 -0.47
N GLY A 239 19.79 -3.37 -0.02
CA GLY A 239 18.47 -2.77 0.08
C GLY A 239 17.83 -2.50 -1.28
N HIS A 240 16.72 -1.81 -1.25
CA HIS A 240 16.10 -1.31 -2.49
C HIS A 240 17.04 -0.32 -3.19
N ARG A 241 17.07 -0.39 -4.52
CA ARG A 241 17.93 0.47 -5.36
C ARG A 241 17.18 1.64 -5.97
N ASP A 242 15.88 1.72 -5.68
CA ASP A 242 14.97 2.78 -6.11
C ASP A 242 13.90 3.00 -5.04
N GLU A 243 12.95 3.90 -5.28
CA GLU A 243 11.89 4.26 -4.35
C GLU A 243 11.16 3.03 -3.80
N VAL A 244 11.04 2.96 -2.47
CA VAL A 244 10.21 1.93 -1.83
C VAL A 244 8.77 2.44 -1.81
N LEU A 245 7.87 1.67 -2.41
CA LEU A 245 6.48 2.10 -2.60
C LEU A 245 5.53 1.53 -1.55
N SER A 246 5.77 0.31 -1.09
CA SER A 246 4.90 -0.34 -0.12
C SER A 246 5.68 -1.31 0.76
N ALA A 247 5.22 -1.46 2.00
CA ALA A 247 5.63 -2.55 2.87
C ALA A 247 4.50 -2.97 3.80
N VAL A 248 4.59 -4.18 4.29
CA VAL A 248 3.64 -4.75 5.24
C VAL A 248 4.37 -5.60 6.27
N SER A 249 4.04 -5.42 7.55
CA SER A 249 4.47 -6.33 8.62
C SER A 249 3.52 -7.52 8.64
N GLY A 250 4.08 -8.73 8.55
CA GLY A 250 3.30 -9.95 8.38
C GLY A 250 2.62 -10.41 9.66
N ARG A 251 1.43 -10.96 9.51
CA ARG A 251 0.79 -11.84 10.47
C ARG A 251 0.60 -13.19 9.80
N PRO A 252 1.26 -14.26 10.23
CA PRO A 252 0.86 -15.60 9.85
C PRO A 252 -0.55 -15.87 10.36
N TRP A 253 -1.44 -16.29 9.50
CA TRP A 253 -2.75 -16.75 9.86
C TRP A 253 -2.60 -18.19 10.36
N GLY A 254 -2.79 -18.40 11.61
CA GLY A 254 -2.79 -19.74 12.18
C GLY A 254 -3.52 -19.71 13.51
N SER A 255 -4.71 -20.31 13.51
CA SER A 255 -5.47 -20.85 14.62
C SER A 255 -5.86 -19.91 15.78
N ASP A 256 -7.17 -19.89 15.98
CA ASP A 256 -7.91 -19.94 17.23
C ASP A 256 -7.27 -19.31 18.47
N LEU A 257 -8.00 -18.34 18.97
CA LEU A 257 -8.38 -18.07 20.35
C LEU A 257 -7.73 -18.97 21.46
N ASP A 258 -6.41 -19.17 21.40
CA ASP A 258 -5.68 -19.55 22.60
C ASP A 258 -4.83 -18.38 23.06
N LEU A 259 -5.48 -17.52 23.82
CA LEU A 259 -4.95 -16.32 24.48
C LEU A 259 -3.97 -16.65 25.61
N GLN A 260 -3.32 -17.80 25.58
CA GLN A 260 -2.45 -18.17 26.68
C GLN A 260 -1.31 -19.07 26.24
N ARG A 261 -0.35 -18.53 25.47
CA ARG A 261 1.06 -19.01 25.52
C ARG A 261 2.01 -17.92 25.04
N ASP A 262 2.88 -17.56 25.96
CA ASP A 262 4.20 -16.98 25.91
C ASP A 262 4.66 -16.32 24.58
N TYR A 263 4.87 -15.00 24.65
CA TYR A 263 5.81 -14.14 23.94
C TYR A 263 6.34 -14.67 22.57
N ASP A 264 5.44 -14.96 21.66
CA ASP A 264 5.83 -15.05 20.27
C ASP A 264 5.35 -13.78 19.54
N LEU A 265 6.31 -12.96 19.16
CA LEU A 265 6.14 -11.67 18.47
C LEU A 265 5.68 -11.92 17.02
N LEU A 266 4.43 -12.31 16.83
CA LEU A 266 3.82 -12.43 15.52
C LEU A 266 3.68 -11.04 14.88
N GLY A 267 4.45 -10.79 13.92
CA GLY A 267 4.76 -9.52 13.26
C GLY A 267 6.20 -9.53 12.78
N GLU A 268 6.85 -10.67 12.87
CA GLU A 268 8.30 -10.90 12.78
C GLU A 268 8.89 -10.61 11.40
N LYS A 269 8.06 -10.44 10.39
CA LYS A 269 8.49 -10.34 8.99
C LYS A 269 7.91 -9.09 8.35
N ILE A 270 8.75 -8.37 7.64
CA ILE A 270 8.36 -7.26 6.79
C ILE A 270 8.60 -7.68 5.34
N MET A 271 7.59 -7.56 4.50
CA MET A 271 7.73 -7.64 3.06
C MET A 271 7.66 -6.23 2.48
N SER A 272 8.65 -5.83 1.71
CA SER A 272 8.71 -4.53 1.03
C SER A 272 8.80 -4.68 -0.48
N CYS A 273 8.35 -3.65 -1.20
CA CYS A 273 8.43 -3.60 -2.66
C CYS A 273 8.61 -2.16 -3.17
N GLY A 274 9.12 -2.01 -4.39
CA GLY A 274 9.45 -0.69 -4.90
C GLY A 274 9.57 -0.58 -6.43
N MET A 275 10.06 0.57 -6.85
CA MET A 275 10.30 0.89 -8.27
C MET A 275 11.45 0.09 -8.87
N ASP A 276 12.31 -0.50 -8.07
CA ASP A 276 13.36 -1.41 -8.51
C ASP A 276 12.85 -2.81 -8.91
N HIS A 277 11.53 -3.00 -8.99
CA HIS A 277 10.81 -4.24 -9.32
C HIS A 277 11.03 -5.36 -8.32
N SER A 278 11.77 -5.11 -7.22
CA SER A 278 12.08 -6.14 -6.25
C SER A 278 11.06 -6.22 -5.12
N LEU A 279 10.92 -7.44 -4.61
CA LEU A 279 10.24 -7.75 -3.36
C LEU A 279 11.29 -8.28 -2.38
N LYS A 280 11.34 -7.72 -1.18
CA LYS A 280 12.35 -8.03 -0.18
C LYS A 280 11.72 -8.37 1.16
N LEU A 281 12.20 -9.49 1.75
CA LEU A 281 11.80 -9.95 3.08
C LEU A 281 12.87 -9.52 4.10
N TRP A 282 12.41 -8.98 5.21
CA TRP A 282 13.25 -8.58 6.35
C TRP A 282 12.68 -9.21 7.62
N ARG A 283 13.50 -9.94 8.36
CA ARG A 283 13.10 -10.53 9.64
C ARG A 283 13.46 -9.61 10.78
N ILE A 284 12.48 -9.31 11.63
CA ILE A 284 12.68 -8.50 12.84
C ILE A 284 12.74 -9.34 14.12
N ASN A 285 12.64 -10.67 14.01
CA ASN A 285 12.75 -11.63 15.10
C ASN A 285 14.20 -12.11 15.39
N SER A 286 15.20 -11.55 14.71
CA SER A 286 16.59 -11.84 15.05
C SER A 286 16.92 -11.36 16.47
N LYS A 287 17.82 -12.05 17.18
CA LYS A 287 18.26 -11.63 18.53
C LYS A 287 18.64 -10.15 18.59
N ARG A 288 19.33 -9.68 17.54
CA ARG A 288 19.75 -8.28 17.41
C ARG A 288 18.56 -7.32 17.35
N MET A 289 17.53 -7.65 16.57
CA MET A 289 16.34 -6.81 16.43
C MET A 289 15.46 -6.87 17.67
N ILE A 290 15.25 -8.05 18.24
CA ILE A 290 14.51 -8.22 19.50
C ILE A 290 15.15 -7.37 20.61
N ASN A 291 16.49 -7.43 20.73
CA ASN A 291 17.21 -6.60 21.72
C ASN A 291 17.04 -5.10 21.44
N ALA A 292 17.17 -4.68 20.17
CA ALA A 292 17.01 -3.26 19.81
C ALA A 292 15.58 -2.74 20.10
N ILE A 293 14.56 -3.55 19.82
CA ILE A 293 13.18 -3.22 20.17
C ILE A 293 13.04 -3.09 21.69
N LYS A 294 13.56 -4.05 22.44
CA LYS A 294 13.55 -4.03 23.90
C LYS A 294 14.25 -2.80 24.48
N GLU A 295 15.49 -2.55 24.04
CA GLU A 295 16.29 -1.38 24.43
C GLU A 295 15.57 -0.07 24.07
N SER A 296 14.79 -0.02 23.00
CA SER A 296 14.01 1.16 22.63
C SER A 296 12.94 1.49 23.67
N TYR A 297 12.31 0.51 24.28
CA TYR A 297 11.34 0.71 25.37
C TYR A 297 11.98 1.15 26.68
N GLU A 298 13.20 0.71 26.93
CA GLU A 298 13.95 1.05 28.14
C GLU A 298 14.67 2.42 28.00
N TYR A 299 14.77 2.94 26.79
CA TYR A 299 15.47 4.18 26.51
C TYR A 299 14.75 5.39 27.12
N ASN A 300 15.52 6.19 27.84
CA ASN A 300 15.05 7.44 28.43
C ASN A 300 16.10 8.54 28.21
N PRO A 301 15.82 9.56 27.36
CA PRO A 301 16.76 10.63 27.05
C PRO A 301 17.16 11.46 28.29
N ASN A 302 16.32 11.50 29.31
CA ASN A 302 16.61 12.22 30.55
C ASN A 302 17.55 11.48 31.51
N LYS A 303 17.73 10.17 31.30
CA LYS A 303 18.62 9.32 32.13
C LYS A 303 19.95 9.00 31.46
N THR A 304 20.08 9.25 30.17
CA THR A 304 21.28 8.93 29.40
C THR A 304 21.71 10.11 28.55
N ASN A 305 23.01 10.43 28.55
CA ASN A 305 23.60 11.46 27.70
C ASN A 305 23.93 10.96 26.28
N ARG A 306 23.59 9.71 25.98
CA ARG A 306 23.88 9.11 24.66
C ARG A 306 22.59 8.99 23.86
N PRO A 307 22.61 9.34 22.56
CA PRO A 307 21.46 9.11 21.70
C PRO A 307 21.22 7.59 21.53
N PHE A 308 19.96 7.21 21.29
CA PHE A 308 19.63 5.83 20.94
C PHE A 308 20.35 5.41 19.66
N VAL A 309 20.94 4.21 19.66
CA VAL A 309 21.70 3.70 18.51
C VAL A 309 20.80 2.82 17.66
N SER A 310 20.34 3.36 16.53
CA SER A 310 19.51 2.63 15.58
C SER A 310 20.26 1.48 14.92
N GLN A 311 19.60 0.36 14.72
CA GLN A 311 20.14 -0.77 13.98
C GLN A 311 20.11 -0.50 12.47
N LYS A 312 21.21 -0.78 11.78
CA LYS A 312 21.26 -0.70 10.30
C LYS A 312 21.24 -2.12 9.73
N ILE A 313 20.25 -2.42 8.94
CA ILE A 313 20.02 -3.73 8.32
C ILE A 313 20.20 -3.57 6.82
N HIS A 314 21.33 -4.04 6.31
CA HIS A 314 21.72 -3.85 4.91
C HIS A 314 21.34 -5.01 4.00
N PHE A 315 21.06 -6.17 4.58
CA PHE A 315 20.82 -7.42 3.85
C PHE A 315 19.41 -7.93 4.16
N PRO A 316 18.55 -8.04 3.16
CA PRO A 316 17.27 -8.73 3.32
C PRO A 316 17.49 -10.24 3.49
N ASP A 317 16.56 -10.89 4.16
CA ASP A 317 16.55 -12.35 4.34
C ASP A 317 16.13 -13.09 3.07
N PHE A 318 15.44 -12.41 2.17
CA PHE A 318 15.06 -12.89 0.84
C PHE A 318 14.85 -11.71 -0.09
N SER A 319 15.18 -11.88 -1.38
CA SER A 319 14.96 -10.86 -2.41
C SER A 319 14.65 -11.53 -3.76
N THR A 320 13.62 -11.06 -4.45
CA THR A 320 13.26 -11.54 -5.79
C THR A 320 12.81 -10.41 -6.71
N ARG A 321 12.99 -10.61 -8.02
CA ARG A 321 12.44 -9.78 -9.12
C ARG A 321 11.61 -10.63 -10.11
N ASP A 322 11.35 -11.89 -9.77
CA ASP A 322 10.77 -12.87 -10.69
C ASP A 322 9.24 -12.84 -10.72
N ILE A 323 8.62 -11.99 -9.86
CA ILE A 323 7.17 -11.90 -9.75
C ILE A 323 6.58 -10.86 -10.71
N HIS A 324 7.24 -9.70 -10.83
CA HIS A 324 6.74 -8.56 -11.61
C HIS A 324 7.84 -7.98 -12.50
N ARG A 325 7.43 -7.46 -13.65
CA ARG A 325 8.34 -6.80 -14.63
C ARG A 325 8.27 -5.27 -14.58
N ASN A 326 7.42 -4.72 -13.72
CA ASN A 326 7.20 -3.29 -13.56
C ASN A 326 7.22 -2.91 -12.07
N TYR A 327 7.06 -1.63 -11.75
CA TYR A 327 7.01 -1.09 -10.39
C TYR A 327 6.01 -1.86 -9.53
N VAL A 328 6.45 -2.33 -8.38
CA VAL A 328 5.59 -3.04 -7.44
C VAL A 328 5.13 -2.04 -6.38
N ASP A 329 3.87 -1.65 -6.45
CA ASP A 329 3.34 -0.52 -5.68
C ASP A 329 2.43 -0.91 -4.50
N CYS A 330 2.14 -2.21 -4.35
CA CYS A 330 1.37 -2.69 -3.21
C CYS A 330 1.71 -4.14 -2.87
N VAL A 331 1.93 -4.41 -1.59
CA VAL A 331 2.19 -5.77 -1.06
C VAL A 331 1.41 -6.00 0.22
N ARG A 332 0.83 -7.21 0.39
CA ARG A 332 0.11 -7.62 1.61
C ARG A 332 0.36 -9.10 1.89
N TRP A 333 0.29 -9.47 3.17
CA TRP A 333 0.28 -10.85 3.59
C TRP A 333 -1.12 -11.45 3.55
N LEU A 334 -1.23 -12.68 3.08
CA LEU A 334 -2.43 -13.54 3.15
C LEU A 334 -2.02 -14.86 3.82
N GLY A 335 -2.08 -14.89 5.15
CA GLY A 335 -1.43 -15.97 5.90
C GLY A 335 0.07 -16.02 5.62
N ASP A 336 0.57 -17.19 5.19
CA ASP A 336 1.96 -17.39 4.76
C ASP A 336 2.19 -17.04 3.28
N LEU A 337 1.15 -16.60 2.59
CA LEU A 337 1.23 -16.18 1.19
C LEU A 337 1.39 -14.68 1.08
N ILE A 338 1.89 -14.24 -0.05
CA ILE A 338 2.09 -12.84 -0.38
C ILE A 338 1.21 -12.47 -1.57
N LEU A 339 0.49 -11.39 -1.42
CA LEU A 339 -0.20 -10.71 -2.52
C LEU A 339 0.60 -9.48 -2.89
N SER A 340 1.01 -9.38 -4.14
CA SER A 340 1.70 -8.19 -4.65
C SER A 340 1.11 -7.73 -5.97
N LYS A 341 1.14 -6.41 -6.20
CA LYS A 341 0.59 -5.75 -7.38
C LYS A 341 1.63 -4.86 -8.02
N SER A 342 1.64 -4.86 -9.35
CA SER A 342 2.36 -3.90 -10.18
C SER A 342 1.41 -3.22 -11.18
N CYS A 343 1.96 -2.42 -12.09
CA CYS A 343 1.21 -1.80 -13.19
C CYS A 343 0.85 -2.79 -14.31
N GLU A 344 0.87 -4.10 -14.08
CA GLU A 344 0.65 -5.16 -15.08
C GLU A 344 -0.77 -5.72 -15.07
N ASN A 345 -1.73 -4.99 -14.49
CA ASN A 345 -3.15 -5.38 -14.41
C ASN A 345 -3.40 -6.75 -13.75
N ALA A 346 -2.55 -7.16 -12.82
CA ALA A 346 -2.72 -8.37 -12.03
C ALA A 346 -2.17 -8.21 -10.61
N ILE A 347 -2.90 -8.75 -9.63
CA ILE A 347 -2.36 -9.06 -8.31
C ILE A 347 -1.87 -10.49 -8.35
N VAL A 348 -0.64 -10.74 -7.95
CA VAL A 348 -0.04 -12.07 -7.94
C VAL A 348 -0.04 -12.61 -6.51
N CYS A 349 -0.57 -13.82 -6.34
CA CYS A 349 -0.48 -14.59 -5.10
C CYS A 349 0.70 -15.55 -5.22
N TRP A 350 1.65 -15.45 -4.31
CA TRP A 350 2.90 -16.20 -4.39
C TRP A 350 3.51 -16.46 -3.00
N LYS A 351 4.55 -17.27 -2.98
CA LYS A 351 5.30 -17.61 -1.77
C LYS A 351 6.79 -17.67 -2.11
N PRO A 352 7.70 -17.20 -1.21
CA PRO A 352 9.12 -17.49 -1.32
C PRO A 352 9.40 -18.97 -1.18
N GLY A 353 10.37 -19.49 -1.93
CA GLY A 353 10.73 -20.91 -1.94
C GLY A 353 9.75 -21.78 -2.70
N LYS A 354 9.82 -23.08 -2.46
CA LYS A 354 8.87 -24.07 -2.95
C LYS A 354 7.64 -24.12 -2.06
N MET A 355 6.59 -24.83 -2.49
CA MET A 355 5.32 -24.89 -1.77
C MET A 355 5.48 -25.50 -0.36
N GLU A 356 6.32 -26.52 -0.23
CA GLU A 356 6.62 -27.23 1.01
C GLU A 356 7.61 -26.51 1.93
N ASP A 357 8.31 -25.48 1.43
CA ASP A 357 9.33 -24.80 2.20
C ASP A 357 8.69 -23.93 3.30
N ASP A 358 9.32 -23.96 4.47
CA ASP A 358 8.99 -23.07 5.57
C ASP A 358 9.66 -21.70 5.31
N ILE A 359 8.84 -20.66 5.25
CA ILE A 359 9.32 -19.28 5.00
C ILE A 359 10.35 -18.83 6.05
N ASP A 360 10.30 -19.39 7.26
CA ASP A 360 11.24 -19.05 8.33
C ASP A 360 12.61 -19.69 8.15
N LYS A 361 12.72 -20.71 7.32
CA LYS A 361 13.95 -21.45 7.05
C LYS A 361 14.60 -21.08 5.71
N ILE A 362 13.99 -20.21 4.93
CA ILE A 362 14.55 -19.75 3.65
C ILE A 362 15.87 -19.01 3.91
N LYS A 363 16.90 -19.38 3.15
CA LYS A 363 18.22 -18.78 3.23
C LYS A 363 18.31 -17.54 2.34
N PRO A 364 19.13 -16.53 2.71
CA PRO A 364 19.32 -15.34 1.89
C PRO A 364 19.85 -15.59 0.46
N SER A 365 20.50 -16.74 0.24
CA SER A 365 20.96 -17.18 -1.09
C SER A 365 19.87 -17.79 -1.97
N GLU A 366 18.70 -18.06 -1.43
CA GLU A 366 17.57 -18.62 -2.17
C GLU A 366 16.76 -17.50 -2.80
N SER A 367 16.48 -17.62 -4.10
CA SER A 367 15.65 -16.66 -4.85
C SER A 367 14.41 -17.32 -5.46
N ASN A 368 14.23 -18.64 -5.27
CA ASN A 368 13.10 -19.36 -5.81
C ASN A 368 11.77 -18.81 -5.29
N VAL A 369 10.75 -18.84 -6.15
CA VAL A 369 9.38 -18.41 -5.84
C VAL A 369 8.39 -19.42 -6.38
N THR A 370 7.27 -19.57 -5.69
CA THR A 370 6.12 -20.36 -6.15
C THR A 370 4.94 -19.41 -6.36
N ILE A 371 4.49 -19.28 -7.61
CA ILE A 371 3.29 -18.50 -7.95
C ILE A 371 2.07 -19.42 -7.84
N LEU A 372 1.10 -19.00 -7.01
CA LEU A 372 -0.11 -19.78 -6.72
C LEU A 372 -1.33 -19.29 -7.48
N GLY A 373 -1.35 -18.04 -7.94
CA GLY A 373 -2.50 -17.50 -8.65
C GLY A 373 -2.32 -16.05 -9.05
N ARG A 374 -3.23 -15.61 -9.92
CA ARG A 374 -3.32 -14.23 -10.36
C ARG A 374 -4.77 -13.77 -10.28
N PHE A 375 -4.96 -12.54 -9.84
CA PHE A 375 -6.25 -11.86 -9.83
C PHE A 375 -6.20 -10.78 -10.89
N ASP A 376 -6.73 -11.10 -12.08
CA ASP A 376 -6.66 -10.21 -13.23
C ASP A 376 -7.73 -9.12 -13.15
N TYR A 377 -7.38 -7.93 -13.56
CA TYR A 377 -8.25 -6.76 -13.67
C TYR A 377 -7.83 -5.95 -14.91
N SER A 378 -8.35 -4.75 -15.10
CA SER A 378 -8.05 -3.95 -16.28
C SER A 378 -7.98 -2.46 -15.97
N GLN A 379 -7.30 -1.71 -16.85
CA GLN A 379 -7.19 -0.26 -16.77
C GLN A 379 -6.61 0.24 -15.43
N CYS A 380 -5.46 -0.32 -15.06
CA CYS A 380 -4.71 0.06 -13.87
C CYS A 380 -3.21 0.06 -14.18
N ASP A 381 -2.84 0.80 -15.24
CA ASP A 381 -1.49 0.85 -15.80
C ASP A 381 -0.62 1.92 -15.12
N ILE A 382 -1.21 2.68 -14.19
CA ILE A 382 -0.52 3.69 -13.39
C ILE A 382 -0.16 3.13 -12.01
N TRP A 383 0.93 3.62 -11.46
CA TRP A 383 1.37 3.27 -10.10
C TRP A 383 0.65 4.10 -9.03
N TYR A 384 0.85 3.70 -7.76
CA TYR A 384 0.20 4.27 -6.58
C TYR A 384 -1.31 4.03 -6.57
N MET A 385 -1.69 2.80 -6.90
CA MET A 385 -3.05 2.31 -6.78
C MET A 385 -3.05 1.07 -5.90
N ARG A 386 -3.58 1.20 -4.70
CA ARG A 386 -3.40 0.21 -3.64
C ARG A 386 -4.65 -0.63 -3.45
N PHE A 387 -4.46 -1.94 -3.39
CA PHE A 387 -5.50 -2.84 -2.92
C PHE A 387 -5.54 -2.89 -1.40
N SER A 388 -6.70 -3.19 -0.87
CA SER A 388 -6.93 -3.42 0.55
C SER A 388 -7.58 -4.79 0.78
N MET A 389 -7.40 -5.31 1.98
CA MET A 389 -8.10 -6.51 2.45
C MET A 389 -8.98 -6.12 3.61
N ASP A 390 -10.06 -6.86 3.82
CA ASP A 390 -10.86 -6.71 5.03
C ASP A 390 -10.12 -7.24 6.26
N PHE A 391 -10.64 -6.91 7.45
CA PHE A 391 -10.02 -7.29 8.72
C PHE A 391 -9.79 -8.80 8.86
N TRP A 392 -10.67 -9.60 8.29
CA TRP A 392 -10.63 -11.06 8.38
C TRP A 392 -9.86 -11.73 7.23
N GLN A 393 -9.29 -10.94 6.31
CA GLN A 393 -8.62 -11.41 5.09
C GLN A 393 -9.50 -12.31 4.20
N LYS A 394 -10.80 -12.08 4.22
CA LYS A 394 -11.79 -12.82 3.43
C LYS A 394 -12.13 -12.15 2.11
N MET A 395 -11.86 -10.86 2.01
CA MET A 395 -12.13 -10.04 0.83
C MET A 395 -10.92 -9.19 0.48
N LEU A 396 -10.75 -8.96 -0.82
CA LEU A 396 -9.75 -8.07 -1.37
C LEU A 396 -10.45 -7.07 -2.29
N ALA A 397 -10.16 -5.78 -2.17
CA ALA A 397 -10.69 -4.73 -3.02
C ALA A 397 -9.58 -3.93 -3.69
N LEU A 398 -9.77 -3.62 -4.97
CA LEU A 398 -8.88 -2.77 -5.76
C LEU A 398 -9.70 -1.84 -6.65
N GLY A 399 -9.36 -0.57 -6.67
CA GLY A 399 -9.85 0.39 -7.65
C GLY A 399 -8.99 0.43 -8.92
N ASN A 400 -9.54 0.96 -10.00
CA ASN A 400 -8.78 1.22 -11.22
C ASN A 400 -8.81 2.71 -11.62
N GLN A 401 -8.11 3.06 -12.71
CA GLN A 401 -7.96 4.46 -13.15
C GLN A 401 -9.22 5.07 -13.77
N VAL A 402 -10.29 4.30 -13.98
CA VAL A 402 -11.56 4.76 -14.55
C VAL A 402 -12.74 4.61 -13.58
N GLY A 403 -12.47 4.54 -12.27
CA GLY A 403 -13.52 4.53 -11.25
C GLY A 403 -14.22 3.19 -11.04
N LYS A 404 -13.64 2.08 -11.50
CA LYS A 404 -14.18 0.73 -11.32
C LYS A 404 -13.52 0.06 -10.12
N LEU A 405 -14.32 -0.59 -9.28
CA LEU A 405 -13.86 -1.40 -8.16
C LEU A 405 -13.98 -2.89 -8.47
N TYR A 406 -12.98 -3.63 -8.10
CA TYR A 406 -12.94 -5.09 -8.13
C TYR A 406 -12.92 -5.61 -6.70
N VAL A 407 -13.79 -6.56 -6.38
CA VAL A 407 -13.84 -7.22 -5.07
C VAL A 407 -13.77 -8.73 -5.28
N TRP A 408 -12.73 -9.35 -4.73
CA TRP A 408 -12.52 -10.80 -4.79
C TRP A 408 -12.89 -11.47 -3.47
N ASP A 409 -13.43 -12.67 -3.57
CA ASP A 409 -13.65 -13.59 -2.47
C ASP A 409 -12.37 -14.42 -2.26
N LEU A 410 -11.74 -14.24 -1.11
CA LEU A 410 -10.52 -14.95 -0.70
C LEU A 410 -10.81 -16.19 0.17
N GLU A 411 -12.07 -16.45 0.55
CA GLU A 411 -12.45 -17.67 1.29
C GLU A 411 -12.54 -18.87 0.35
N ILE A 412 -11.43 -19.21 -0.27
CA ILE A 412 -11.30 -20.28 -1.25
C ILE A 412 -10.00 -21.05 -1.00
N GLU A 413 -10.04 -22.35 -1.25
CA GLU A 413 -8.85 -23.21 -1.11
C GLU A 413 -7.82 -22.97 -2.23
N ASP A 414 -8.27 -22.53 -3.39
CA ASP A 414 -7.44 -22.37 -4.60
C ASP A 414 -7.53 -20.92 -5.11
N PRO A 415 -6.47 -20.11 -4.95
CA PRO A 415 -6.44 -18.73 -5.41
C PRO A 415 -6.78 -18.52 -6.88
N HIS A 416 -6.52 -19.50 -7.76
CA HIS A 416 -6.91 -19.45 -9.17
C HIS A 416 -8.44 -19.45 -9.40
N LYS A 417 -9.20 -19.89 -8.40
CA LYS A 417 -10.68 -19.95 -8.46
C LYS A 417 -11.35 -18.76 -7.79
N ALA A 418 -10.59 -17.78 -7.37
CA ALA A 418 -11.13 -16.57 -6.75
C ALA A 418 -12.15 -15.90 -7.67
N LYS A 419 -13.32 -15.58 -7.10
CA LYS A 419 -14.41 -14.95 -7.84
C LYS A 419 -14.40 -13.47 -7.59
N CYS A 420 -14.50 -12.72 -8.68
CA CYS A 420 -14.51 -11.27 -8.65
C CYS A 420 -15.93 -10.74 -8.88
N THR A 421 -16.31 -9.74 -8.10
CA THR A 421 -17.44 -8.86 -8.38
C THR A 421 -16.91 -7.50 -8.77
N THR A 422 -17.42 -6.94 -9.85
CA THR A 422 -17.07 -5.59 -10.31
C THR A 422 -18.17 -4.62 -9.88
N LEU A 423 -17.75 -3.54 -9.23
CA LEU A 423 -18.64 -2.48 -8.79
C LEU A 423 -18.37 -1.23 -9.63
N THR A 424 -19.44 -0.62 -10.14
CA THR A 424 -19.38 0.59 -10.97
C THR A 424 -20.47 1.56 -10.60
N HIS A 425 -20.18 2.85 -10.73
CA HIS A 425 -21.18 3.90 -10.60
C HIS A 425 -20.97 4.93 -11.72
N PRO A 426 -22.03 5.40 -12.42
CA PRO A 426 -21.89 6.27 -13.60
C PRO A 426 -21.15 7.58 -13.36
N LYS A 427 -21.16 8.08 -12.12
CA LYS A 427 -20.46 9.32 -11.72
C LYS A 427 -19.06 9.06 -11.16
N CYS A 428 -18.66 7.82 -10.89
CA CYS A 428 -17.32 7.46 -10.41
C CYS A 428 -16.47 7.14 -11.64
N VAL A 429 -15.73 8.12 -12.11
CA VAL A 429 -14.94 8.04 -13.36
C VAL A 429 -13.46 8.40 -13.15
N ALA A 430 -13.11 8.88 -11.95
CA ALA A 430 -11.74 9.22 -11.59
C ALA A 430 -10.98 7.99 -11.08
N ALA A 431 -9.65 8.03 -11.14
CA ALA A 431 -8.80 6.96 -10.63
C ALA A 431 -9.00 6.77 -9.12
N ILE A 432 -9.25 5.53 -8.71
CA ILE A 432 -9.41 5.15 -7.30
C ILE A 432 -8.04 4.76 -6.75
N ARG A 433 -7.46 5.61 -5.91
CA ARG A 433 -6.10 5.44 -5.37
C ARG A 433 -6.02 4.39 -4.28
N GLN A 434 -6.99 4.37 -3.38
CA GLN A 434 -7.03 3.43 -2.28
C GLN A 434 -8.45 3.10 -1.87
N THR A 435 -8.60 1.91 -1.27
CA THR A 435 -9.84 1.44 -0.66
C THR A 435 -9.61 1.06 0.80
N SER A 436 -10.67 1.03 1.60
CA SER A 436 -10.61 0.53 2.97
C SER A 436 -11.95 -0.09 3.36
N PHE A 437 -11.90 -1.27 3.97
CA PHE A 437 -13.07 -1.92 4.57
C PHE A 437 -13.25 -1.48 6.01
N SER A 438 -14.50 -1.36 6.47
CA SER A 438 -14.81 -1.29 7.89
C SER A 438 -14.42 -2.59 8.61
N ARG A 439 -14.24 -2.54 9.93
CA ARG A 439 -13.81 -3.69 10.73
C ARG A 439 -14.75 -4.90 10.60
N ASP A 440 -16.04 -4.64 10.52
CA ASP A 440 -17.10 -5.65 10.33
C ASP A 440 -17.30 -6.07 8.87
N SER A 441 -16.51 -5.50 7.96
CA SER A 441 -16.59 -5.73 6.51
C SER A 441 -17.94 -5.39 5.87
N SER A 442 -18.74 -4.56 6.54
CA SER A 442 -20.06 -4.14 6.03
C SER A 442 -19.98 -2.96 5.07
N ILE A 443 -18.93 -2.13 5.18
CA ILE A 443 -18.74 -0.92 4.38
C ILE A 443 -17.37 -0.98 3.70
N LEU A 444 -17.35 -0.58 2.43
CA LEU A 444 -16.14 -0.34 1.64
C LEU A 444 -16.12 1.12 1.22
N ILE A 445 -15.06 1.85 1.59
CA ILE A 445 -14.80 3.21 1.14
C ILE A 445 -13.72 3.18 0.06
N ALA A 446 -13.91 4.01 -0.97
CA ALA A 446 -12.93 4.26 -2.02
C ALA A 446 -12.68 5.75 -2.16
N VAL A 447 -11.42 6.15 -2.37
CA VAL A 447 -10.99 7.54 -2.55
C VAL A 447 -10.31 7.74 -3.90
N CYS A 448 -10.56 8.89 -4.52
CA CYS A 448 -10.23 9.14 -5.91
C CYS A 448 -9.35 10.39 -6.13
N ASP A 449 -8.78 10.48 -7.34
CA ASP A 449 -7.95 11.61 -7.79
C ASP A 449 -8.68 12.94 -7.88
N ASP A 450 -9.99 12.90 -8.00
CA ASP A 450 -10.83 14.13 -8.08
C ASP A 450 -11.33 14.60 -6.70
N ALA A 451 -10.72 14.12 -5.61
CA ALA A 451 -11.13 14.35 -4.23
C ALA A 451 -12.47 13.72 -3.83
N SER A 452 -13.01 12.82 -4.64
CA SER A 452 -14.26 12.14 -4.30
C SER A 452 -14.03 10.93 -3.40
N ILE A 453 -14.99 10.72 -2.49
CA ILE A 453 -15.08 9.60 -1.55
C ILE A 453 -16.36 8.85 -1.88
N TRP A 454 -16.26 7.55 -2.06
CA TRP A 454 -17.37 6.68 -2.44
C TRP A 454 -17.61 5.62 -1.38
N ARG A 455 -18.84 5.54 -0.90
CA ARG A 455 -19.28 4.52 0.07
C ARG A 455 -20.08 3.44 -0.60
N TRP A 456 -19.68 2.20 -0.35
CA TRP A 456 -20.31 0.99 -0.83
C TRP A 456 -20.69 0.12 0.36
N ASP A 457 -22.00 -0.14 0.54
CA ASP A 457 -22.48 -0.98 1.61
C ASP A 457 -22.70 -2.41 1.10
N ARG A 458 -22.26 -3.38 1.92
CA ARG A 458 -22.42 -4.80 1.60
C ARG A 458 -23.89 -5.20 1.62
N LEU A 459 -24.33 -5.86 0.56
CA LEU A 459 -25.66 -6.46 0.52
C LEU A 459 -25.66 -7.77 1.31
N ARG A 460 -26.68 -7.96 2.13
CA ARG A 460 -26.89 -9.17 2.93
C ARG A 460 -27.44 -10.31 2.10
#